data_a2656b05b3a635f5a7fe4f2f40be4227
#
_entry.id   a2656b05b3a635f5a7fe4f2f40be4227
#
_cell.length_a   1.000
_cell.length_b   1.000
_cell.length_c   1.000
_cell.angle_alpha   90.00
_cell.angle_beta   90.00
_cell.angle_gamma   90.00
#
_symmetry.space_group_name_H-M   'P 1'
#
loop_
_entity.id
_entity.type
_entity.pdbx_description
1 polymer ?
#
loop_
_entity_poly.entity_id
_entity_poly.type
_entity_poly.pdbx_seq_one_letter_code
_entity_poly.pdbx_strand_id
1 'polypeptide(L)'
;MNILFLIGGLILILLGANGLTDGAASVAKRFRIPPIVIGLTIVAFGTSAPELTVSVSSALKGSADIAIGNVVGSNIFNTLMIVGCTALFAPIVITRNTLRKEIPLCILSSIVLLICANDVFLDKAPENILNRVDGLLLLCFFLIFMGYTFAIASKPVTMEQQAEHPVIEEETEIKSLPWWQSILYIIGGLAALIYGGQLFVDGATGIARNLGVSESIIGLTLVAGGTSLPELATSIVAALKKNPEIAIGNVIGSNLFNIFFVLGCSASITPLHLSGITNFDLFTLVGSGILLWLFGLFFAKRTITRIEGAIMILCYVAYTVVLIYNT
;
A
#
# COMPACT_ATOMS: atom_id res chain seq x y z
N MET A 1 15.30 26.61 3.28
CA MET A 1 15.75 25.22 3.22
C MET A 1 14.60 24.25 3.01
N ASN A 2 13.49 24.42 3.72
CA ASN A 2 12.30 23.52 3.63
C ASN A 2 11.71 23.40 2.21
N ILE A 3 11.62 24.51 1.46
CA ILE A 3 11.12 24.49 0.06
C ILE A 3 12.06 23.67 -0.85
N LEU A 4 13.37 23.76 -0.64
CA LEU A 4 14.34 22.97 -1.42
C LEU A 4 14.22 21.47 -1.11
N PHE A 5 13.99 21.10 0.15
CA PHE A 5 13.74 19.73 0.55
C PHE A 5 12.43 19.20 -0.05
N LEU A 6 11.37 20.01 -0.02
CA LEU A 6 10.08 19.63 -0.60
C LEU A 6 10.19 19.41 -2.11
N ILE A 7 10.79 20.34 -2.85
CA ILE A 7 10.96 20.23 -4.31
C ILE A 7 11.93 19.10 -4.66
N GLY A 8 13.09 19.03 -3.98
CA GLY A 8 14.08 17.96 -4.20
C GLY A 8 13.51 16.57 -3.89
N GLY A 9 12.75 16.45 -2.79
CA GLY A 9 12.02 15.24 -2.44
C GLY A 9 11.03 14.82 -3.51
N LEU A 10 10.20 15.76 -3.99
CA LEU A 10 9.24 15.50 -5.06
C LEU A 10 9.92 15.02 -6.36
N ILE A 11 11.01 15.65 -6.76
CA ILE A 11 11.77 15.24 -7.94
C ILE A 11 12.31 13.81 -7.76
N LEU A 12 12.91 13.50 -6.59
CA LEU A 12 13.41 12.16 -6.31
C LEU A 12 12.29 11.11 -6.29
N ILE A 13 11.13 11.42 -5.72
CA ILE A 13 9.95 10.56 -5.72
C ILE A 13 9.53 10.25 -7.16
N LEU A 14 9.40 11.24 -8.02
CA LEU A 14 8.97 11.06 -9.41
C LEU A 14 10.01 10.26 -10.22
N LEU A 15 11.30 10.56 -10.07
CA LEU A 15 12.38 9.80 -10.72
C LEU A 15 12.42 8.35 -10.21
N GLY A 16 12.29 8.17 -8.91
CA GLY A 16 12.27 6.86 -8.26
C GLY A 16 11.09 6.01 -8.73
N ALA A 17 9.88 6.58 -8.76
CA ALA A 17 8.69 5.89 -9.24
C ALA A 17 8.79 5.50 -10.72
N ASN A 18 9.35 6.38 -11.56
CA ASN A 18 9.60 6.08 -12.96
C ASN A 18 10.61 4.94 -13.12
N GLY A 19 11.74 4.99 -12.41
CA GLY A 19 12.77 3.94 -12.45
C GLY A 19 12.21 2.60 -11.96
N LEU A 20 11.60 2.58 -10.78
CA LEU A 20 11.01 1.37 -10.20
C LEU A 20 9.99 0.72 -11.15
N THR A 21 9.09 1.52 -11.73
CA THR A 21 8.06 1.00 -12.65
C THR A 21 8.69 0.40 -13.92
N ASP A 22 9.68 1.07 -14.53
CA ASP A 22 10.35 0.59 -15.73
C ASP A 22 11.15 -0.69 -15.45
N GLY A 23 11.89 -0.72 -14.35
CA GLY A 23 12.63 -1.89 -13.90
C GLY A 23 11.71 -3.08 -13.62
N ALA A 24 10.61 -2.85 -12.89
CA ALA A 24 9.61 -3.85 -12.55
C ALA A 24 8.92 -4.43 -13.81
N ALA A 25 8.46 -3.55 -14.72
CA ALA A 25 7.83 -3.98 -15.97
C ALA A 25 8.81 -4.77 -16.89
N SER A 26 10.08 -4.35 -16.92
CA SER A 26 11.11 -5.07 -17.66
C SER A 26 11.38 -6.48 -17.11
N VAL A 27 11.42 -6.63 -15.77
CA VAL A 27 11.56 -7.94 -15.10
C VAL A 27 10.35 -8.81 -15.41
N ALA A 28 9.13 -8.29 -15.28
CA ALA A 28 7.89 -8.99 -15.59
C ALA A 28 7.91 -9.57 -17.03
N LYS A 29 8.24 -8.71 -18.01
CA LYS A 29 8.33 -9.09 -19.42
C LYS A 29 9.40 -10.15 -19.68
N ARG A 30 10.60 -9.98 -19.11
CA ARG A 30 11.74 -10.86 -19.34
C ARG A 30 11.52 -12.27 -18.78
N PHE A 31 10.99 -12.38 -17.57
CA PHE A 31 10.75 -13.65 -16.91
C PHE A 31 9.35 -14.21 -17.17
N ARG A 32 8.55 -13.53 -18.00
CA ARG A 32 7.16 -13.88 -18.31
C ARG A 32 6.30 -14.05 -17.04
N ILE A 33 6.60 -13.24 -16.04
CA ILE A 33 5.85 -13.17 -14.78
C ILE A 33 4.69 -12.21 -14.98
N PRO A 34 3.45 -12.53 -14.56
CA PRO A 34 2.35 -11.59 -14.60
C PRO A 34 2.70 -10.28 -13.88
N PRO A 35 2.43 -9.09 -14.46
CA PRO A 35 2.78 -7.80 -13.86
C PRO A 35 2.19 -7.60 -12.46
N ILE A 36 1.02 -8.17 -12.19
CA ILE A 36 0.38 -8.16 -10.86
C ILE A 36 1.29 -8.78 -9.79
N VAL A 37 2.00 -9.87 -10.10
CA VAL A 37 2.90 -10.54 -9.15
C VAL A 37 4.07 -9.65 -8.76
N ILE A 38 4.63 -8.91 -9.74
CA ILE A 38 5.71 -7.96 -9.46
C ILE A 38 5.20 -6.81 -8.58
N GLY A 39 3.98 -6.33 -8.85
CA GLY A 39 3.30 -5.35 -8.00
C GLY A 39 3.10 -5.85 -6.57
N LEU A 40 2.54 -7.06 -6.41
CA LEU A 40 2.28 -7.71 -5.13
C LEU A 40 3.54 -8.04 -4.31
N THR A 41 4.71 -8.09 -4.94
CA THR A 41 5.96 -8.53 -4.30
C THR A 41 7.02 -7.44 -4.30
N ILE A 42 7.83 -7.35 -5.37
CA ILE A 42 9.02 -6.49 -5.42
C ILE A 42 8.66 -5.04 -5.17
N VAL A 43 7.59 -4.56 -5.82
CA VAL A 43 7.17 -3.16 -5.71
C VAL A 43 6.61 -2.91 -4.31
N ALA A 44 5.61 -3.69 -3.89
CA ALA A 44 4.97 -3.53 -2.59
C ALA A 44 5.95 -3.69 -1.42
N PHE A 45 6.79 -4.73 -1.43
CA PHE A 45 7.82 -4.93 -0.40
C PHE A 45 8.77 -3.74 -0.31
N GLY A 46 9.22 -3.23 -1.46
CA GLY A 46 10.19 -2.14 -1.48
C GLY A 46 9.59 -0.81 -1.03
N THR A 47 8.37 -0.50 -1.46
CA THR A 47 7.70 0.75 -1.09
C THR A 47 7.23 0.75 0.37
N SER A 48 6.86 -0.41 0.94
CA SER A 48 6.46 -0.56 2.34
C SER A 48 7.64 -0.77 3.32
N ALA A 49 8.89 -0.64 2.87
CA ALA A 49 10.05 -0.68 3.76
C ALA A 49 10.06 0.44 4.82
N PRO A 50 9.62 1.68 4.54
CA PRO A 50 9.43 2.70 5.57
C PRO A 50 8.45 2.28 6.65
N GLU A 51 7.31 1.71 6.29
CA GLU A 51 6.29 1.23 7.22
C GLU A 51 6.86 0.15 8.16
N LEU A 52 7.61 -0.80 7.60
CA LEU A 52 8.30 -1.81 8.39
C LEU A 52 9.27 -1.17 9.39
N THR A 53 10.07 -0.23 8.94
CA THR A 53 11.05 0.45 9.77
C THR A 53 10.38 1.24 10.90
N VAL A 54 9.34 2.02 10.60
CA VAL A 54 8.59 2.80 11.58
C VAL A 54 7.91 1.88 12.59
N SER A 55 7.17 0.86 12.14
CA SER A 55 6.38 0.00 13.02
C SER A 55 7.27 -0.86 13.92
N VAL A 56 8.32 -1.51 13.38
CA VAL A 56 9.22 -2.32 14.19
C VAL A 56 10.03 -1.45 15.18
N SER A 57 10.55 -0.30 14.75
CA SER A 57 11.27 0.58 15.65
C SER A 57 10.38 1.17 16.76
N SER A 58 9.13 1.49 16.46
CA SER A 58 8.15 1.96 17.44
C SER A 58 7.77 0.86 18.43
N ALA A 59 7.55 -0.37 17.96
CA ALA A 59 7.32 -1.52 18.82
C ALA A 59 8.48 -1.75 19.80
N LEU A 60 9.73 -1.71 19.32
CA LEU A 60 10.93 -1.84 20.16
C LEU A 60 11.08 -0.72 21.20
N LYS A 61 10.56 0.48 20.90
CA LYS A 61 10.55 1.62 21.81
C LYS A 61 9.36 1.63 22.78
N GLY A 62 8.48 0.63 22.70
CA GLY A 62 7.27 0.54 23.53
C GLY A 62 6.14 1.47 23.09
N SER A 63 6.21 2.01 21.86
CA SER A 63 5.18 2.88 21.26
C SER A 63 4.26 2.06 20.35
N ALA A 64 3.48 1.14 20.94
CA ALA A 64 2.61 0.21 20.22
C ALA A 64 1.57 0.92 19.34
N ASP A 65 0.99 2.01 19.84
CA ASP A 65 0.00 2.80 19.09
C ASP A 65 0.53 3.34 17.77
N ILE A 66 1.81 3.78 17.75
CA ILE A 66 2.45 4.23 16.51
C ILE A 66 2.66 3.06 15.56
N ALA A 67 3.05 1.89 16.08
CA ALA A 67 3.30 0.71 15.25
C ALA A 67 2.02 0.23 14.55
N ILE A 68 0.91 0.12 15.31
CA ILE A 68 -0.38 -0.33 14.77
C ILE A 68 -1.03 0.77 13.93
N GLY A 69 -1.02 2.00 14.43
CA GLY A 69 -1.60 3.16 13.74
C GLY A 69 -0.98 3.40 12.37
N ASN A 70 0.35 3.25 12.26
CA ASN A 70 1.05 3.32 10.99
C ASN A 70 0.51 2.28 9.99
N VAL A 71 0.36 1.03 10.39
CA VAL A 71 -0.14 -0.03 9.49
C VAL A 71 -1.60 0.16 9.12
N VAL A 72 -2.47 0.39 10.11
CA VAL A 72 -3.92 0.59 9.85
C VAL A 72 -4.14 1.83 8.99
N GLY A 73 -3.49 2.94 9.35
CA GLY A 73 -3.58 4.20 8.61
C GLY A 73 -3.06 4.10 7.19
N SER A 74 -1.87 3.49 6.98
CA SER A 74 -1.31 3.26 5.64
C SER A 74 -2.23 2.39 4.78
N ASN A 75 -2.85 1.35 5.34
CA ASN A 75 -3.74 0.47 4.57
C ASN A 75 -5.05 1.16 4.16
N ILE A 76 -5.63 1.98 5.03
CA ILE A 76 -6.79 2.81 4.70
C ILE A 76 -6.40 3.84 3.62
N PHE A 77 -5.26 4.51 3.80
CA PHE A 77 -4.70 5.45 2.83
C PHE A 77 -4.44 4.80 1.47
N ASN A 78 -3.78 3.64 1.47
CA ASN A 78 -3.50 2.88 0.25
C ASN A 78 -4.78 2.53 -0.51
N THR A 79 -5.79 2.01 0.20
CA THR A 79 -7.03 1.58 -0.44
C THR A 79 -7.87 2.75 -0.91
N LEU A 80 -8.08 3.78 -0.10
CA LEU A 80 -8.98 4.88 -0.42
C LEU A 80 -8.28 6.01 -1.18
N MET A 81 -7.14 6.48 -0.70
CA MET A 81 -6.46 7.64 -1.27
C MET A 81 -5.62 7.26 -2.48
N ILE A 82 -4.77 6.22 -2.39
CA ILE A 82 -3.88 5.86 -3.49
C ILE A 82 -4.65 5.31 -4.69
N VAL A 83 -5.58 4.35 -4.46
CA VAL A 83 -6.43 3.86 -5.56
C VAL A 83 -7.27 5.00 -6.13
N GLY A 84 -7.86 5.83 -5.27
CA GLY A 84 -8.65 6.98 -5.69
C GLY A 84 -7.86 7.96 -6.55
N CYS A 85 -6.70 8.42 -6.08
CA CYS A 85 -5.83 9.32 -6.83
C CYS A 85 -5.37 8.69 -8.15
N THR A 86 -4.92 7.43 -8.10
CA THR A 86 -4.46 6.73 -9.30
C THR A 86 -5.56 6.65 -10.36
N ALA A 87 -6.80 6.34 -9.95
CA ALA A 87 -7.96 6.27 -10.85
C ALA A 87 -8.34 7.64 -11.44
N LEU A 88 -8.13 8.76 -10.72
CA LEU A 88 -8.32 10.10 -11.27
C LEU A 88 -7.35 10.41 -12.42
N PHE A 89 -6.08 10.00 -12.29
CA PHE A 89 -5.08 10.20 -13.35
C PHE A 89 -5.30 9.22 -14.51
N ALA A 90 -5.47 7.94 -14.22
CA ALA A 90 -5.70 6.90 -15.20
C ALA A 90 -6.66 5.84 -14.64
N PRO A 91 -7.79 5.53 -15.32
CA PRO A 91 -8.69 4.46 -14.88
C PRO A 91 -7.94 3.13 -14.70
N ILE A 92 -8.24 2.42 -13.60
CA ILE A 92 -7.56 1.18 -13.23
C ILE A 92 -8.40 0.00 -13.65
N VAL A 93 -7.93 -0.76 -14.64
CA VAL A 93 -8.56 -2.02 -15.04
C VAL A 93 -8.11 -3.12 -14.08
N ILE A 94 -9.08 -3.82 -13.47
CA ILE A 94 -8.85 -4.90 -12.52
C ILE A 94 -9.10 -6.23 -13.23
N THR A 95 -8.12 -7.15 -13.19
CA THR A 95 -8.30 -8.47 -13.78
C THR A 95 -9.32 -9.29 -12.99
N ARG A 96 -9.93 -10.28 -13.66
CA ARG A 96 -10.89 -11.18 -13.01
C ARG A 96 -10.26 -11.97 -11.85
N ASN A 97 -9.00 -12.32 -11.97
CA ASN A 97 -8.25 -13.02 -10.92
C ASN A 97 -8.04 -12.10 -9.72
N THR A 98 -7.57 -10.86 -9.94
CA THR A 98 -7.38 -9.88 -8.87
C THR A 98 -8.69 -9.62 -8.11
N LEU A 99 -9.80 -9.49 -8.83
CA LEU A 99 -11.11 -9.27 -8.23
C LEU A 99 -11.61 -10.47 -7.41
N ARG A 100 -11.26 -11.71 -7.82
CA ARG A 100 -11.76 -12.93 -7.18
C ARG A 100 -10.83 -13.50 -6.12
N LYS A 101 -9.56 -13.12 -6.09
CA LYS A 101 -8.55 -13.72 -5.21
C LYS A 101 -7.79 -12.69 -4.40
N GLU A 102 -7.11 -11.74 -5.06
CA GLU A 102 -6.18 -10.83 -4.37
C GLU A 102 -6.95 -9.81 -3.51
N ILE A 103 -8.01 -9.16 -4.03
CA ILE A 103 -8.83 -8.23 -3.24
C ILE A 103 -9.55 -8.95 -2.08
N PRO A 104 -10.22 -10.11 -2.27
CA PRO A 104 -10.77 -10.88 -1.16
C PRO A 104 -9.74 -11.30 -0.12
N LEU A 105 -8.51 -11.65 -0.53
CA LEU A 105 -7.42 -11.96 0.40
C LEU A 105 -7.02 -10.72 1.21
N CYS A 106 -6.99 -9.55 0.59
CA CYS A 106 -6.73 -8.28 1.27
C CYS A 106 -7.84 -7.94 2.28
N ILE A 107 -9.12 -8.15 1.93
CA ILE A 107 -10.24 -8.01 2.87
C ILE A 107 -10.12 -9.02 4.01
N LEU A 108 -9.78 -10.27 3.71
CA LEU A 108 -9.56 -11.31 4.73
C LEU A 108 -8.45 -10.92 5.70
N SER A 109 -7.34 -10.35 5.24
CA SER A 109 -6.25 -9.88 6.12
C SER A 109 -6.74 -8.81 7.10
N SER A 110 -7.58 -7.88 6.62
CA SER A 110 -8.18 -6.83 7.45
C SER A 110 -9.18 -7.42 8.47
N ILE A 111 -9.94 -8.45 8.08
CA ILE A 111 -10.85 -9.17 9.00
C ILE A 111 -10.05 -9.95 10.05
N VAL A 112 -8.96 -10.62 9.67
CA VAL A 112 -8.07 -11.31 10.62
C VAL A 112 -7.51 -10.31 11.63
N LEU A 113 -7.04 -9.15 11.18
CA LEU A 113 -6.58 -8.10 12.09
C LEU A 113 -7.71 -7.60 13.01
N LEU A 114 -8.92 -7.38 12.47
CA LEU A 114 -10.09 -6.99 13.26
C LEU A 114 -10.40 -8.01 14.37
N ILE A 115 -10.28 -9.31 14.09
CA ILE A 115 -10.50 -10.37 15.06
C ILE A 115 -9.39 -10.35 16.13
N CYS A 116 -8.11 -10.37 15.72
CA CYS A 116 -6.97 -10.36 16.63
C CYS A 116 -6.91 -9.09 17.52
N ALA A 117 -7.50 -8.00 17.06
CA ALA A 117 -7.50 -6.71 17.75
C ALA A 117 -8.72 -6.50 18.68
N ASN A 118 -9.58 -7.50 18.89
CA ASN A 118 -10.82 -7.39 19.64
C ASN A 118 -10.98 -8.41 20.76
N ASP A 119 -9.91 -8.66 21.55
CA ASP A 119 -9.91 -9.59 22.69
C ASP A 119 -10.94 -9.21 23.75
N VAL A 120 -11.12 -7.91 24.03
CA VAL A 120 -12.11 -7.41 25.00
C VAL A 120 -13.53 -7.84 24.60
N PHE A 121 -13.86 -7.75 23.31
CA PHE A 121 -15.20 -8.09 22.83
C PHE A 121 -15.39 -9.61 22.70
N LEU A 122 -14.38 -10.31 22.17
CA LEU A 122 -14.47 -11.74 21.84
C LEU A 122 -14.24 -12.63 23.06
N ASP A 123 -13.17 -12.35 23.83
CA ASP A 123 -12.73 -13.18 24.96
C ASP A 123 -12.98 -12.55 26.33
N LYS A 124 -13.57 -11.33 26.37
CA LYS A 124 -13.76 -10.55 27.60
C LYS A 124 -12.45 -10.28 28.34
N ALA A 125 -11.37 -10.16 27.59
CA ALA A 125 -10.07 -9.79 28.12
C ALA A 125 -10.10 -8.37 28.71
N PRO A 126 -9.18 -8.02 29.61
CA PRO A 126 -9.14 -6.69 30.21
C PRO A 126 -8.76 -5.60 29.21
N GLU A 127 -8.04 -5.93 28.16
CA GLU A 127 -7.56 -5.00 27.12
C GLU A 127 -7.36 -5.72 25.78
N ASN A 128 -7.30 -4.95 24.69
CA ASN A 128 -7.00 -5.48 23.37
C ASN A 128 -5.49 -5.46 23.15
N ILE A 129 -4.90 -6.61 22.81
CA ILE A 129 -3.45 -6.76 22.63
C ILE A 129 -3.17 -7.68 21.45
N LEU A 130 -2.48 -7.17 20.45
CA LEU A 130 -1.82 -8.07 19.49
C LEU A 130 -0.61 -8.71 20.15
N ASN A 131 -0.80 -9.93 20.60
CA ASN A 131 0.22 -10.68 21.34
C ASN A 131 1.18 -11.41 20.35
N ARG A 132 2.19 -12.09 20.91
CA ARG A 132 3.17 -12.83 20.09
C ARG A 132 2.55 -13.95 19.28
N VAL A 133 1.49 -14.60 19.76
CA VAL A 133 0.80 -15.66 19.03
C VAL A 133 0.11 -15.09 17.80
N ASP A 134 -0.56 -13.95 17.95
CA ASP A 134 -1.17 -13.22 16.81
C ASP A 134 -0.11 -12.81 15.79
N GLY A 135 1.04 -12.30 16.25
CA GLY A 135 2.15 -11.94 15.38
C GLY A 135 2.66 -13.14 14.57
N LEU A 136 2.87 -14.29 15.21
CA LEU A 136 3.29 -15.51 14.53
C LEU A 136 2.22 -16.04 13.56
N LEU A 137 0.94 -15.93 13.93
CA LEU A 137 -0.19 -16.27 13.07
C LEU A 137 -0.19 -15.41 11.80
N LEU A 138 -0.03 -14.10 11.94
CA LEU A 138 0.08 -13.18 10.81
C LEU A 138 1.26 -13.52 9.90
N LEU A 139 2.42 -13.88 10.46
CA LEU A 139 3.58 -14.36 9.68
C LEU A 139 3.30 -15.68 8.96
N CYS A 140 2.52 -16.60 9.54
CA CYS A 140 2.07 -17.80 8.82
C CYS A 140 1.19 -17.44 7.61
N PHE A 141 0.26 -16.49 7.76
CA PHE A 141 -0.53 -15.99 6.63
C PHE A 141 0.36 -15.30 5.57
N PHE A 142 1.40 -14.59 5.99
CA PHE A 142 2.38 -14.03 5.07
C PHE A 142 3.08 -15.11 4.24
N LEU A 143 3.51 -16.20 4.85
CA LEU A 143 4.13 -17.33 4.13
C LEU A 143 3.15 -17.99 3.15
N ILE A 144 1.88 -18.12 3.52
CA ILE A 144 0.82 -18.62 2.63
C ILE A 144 0.64 -17.66 1.43
N PHE A 145 0.58 -16.34 1.70
CA PHE A 145 0.48 -15.33 0.66
C PHE A 145 1.69 -15.37 -0.30
N MET A 146 2.90 -15.50 0.23
CA MET A 146 4.10 -15.64 -0.58
C MET A 146 4.07 -16.92 -1.43
N GLY A 147 3.72 -18.06 -0.83
CA GLY A 147 3.57 -19.34 -1.55
C GLY A 147 2.52 -19.25 -2.68
N TYR A 148 1.38 -18.61 -2.42
CA TYR A 148 0.36 -18.34 -3.42
C TYR A 148 0.90 -17.48 -4.56
N THR A 149 1.61 -16.41 -4.23
CA THR A 149 2.15 -15.46 -5.22
C THR A 149 3.23 -16.12 -6.09
N PHE A 150 4.13 -16.91 -5.49
CA PHE A 150 5.10 -17.71 -6.24
C PHE A 150 4.45 -18.78 -7.13
N ALA A 151 3.36 -19.40 -6.67
CA ALA A 151 2.61 -20.36 -7.47
C ALA A 151 1.97 -19.71 -8.72
N ILE A 152 1.53 -18.44 -8.61
CA ILE A 152 1.05 -17.69 -9.77
C ILE A 152 2.22 -17.33 -10.71
N ALA A 153 3.36 -16.88 -10.16
CA ALA A 153 4.56 -16.54 -10.92
C ALA A 153 5.07 -17.71 -11.78
N SER A 154 4.89 -18.94 -11.28
CA SER A 154 5.37 -20.16 -11.94
C SER A 154 4.44 -20.67 -13.05
N LYS A 155 3.22 -20.12 -13.17
CA LYS A 155 2.28 -20.52 -14.23
C LYS A 155 2.52 -19.68 -15.47
N PRO A 156 2.71 -20.31 -16.67
CA PRO A 156 2.79 -19.55 -17.91
C PRO A 156 1.48 -18.77 -18.10
N VAL A 157 1.60 -17.54 -18.56
CA VAL A 157 0.46 -16.69 -18.91
C VAL A 157 -0.36 -17.42 -19.98
N THR A 158 -1.57 -17.82 -19.68
CA THR A 158 -2.45 -18.54 -20.62
C THR A 158 -3.05 -17.56 -21.62
N MET A 159 -3.39 -18.08 -22.85
CA MET A 159 -4.04 -17.27 -23.89
C MET A 159 -5.35 -16.60 -23.43
N GLU A 160 -6.07 -17.19 -22.47
CA GLU A 160 -7.25 -16.58 -21.84
C GLU A 160 -6.88 -15.33 -21.02
N GLN A 161 -5.76 -15.35 -20.33
CA GLN A 161 -5.25 -14.18 -19.60
C GLN A 161 -4.76 -13.09 -20.55
N GLN A 162 -4.24 -13.45 -21.71
CA GLN A 162 -3.91 -12.50 -22.78
C GLN A 162 -5.15 -11.91 -23.45
N ALA A 163 -6.23 -12.67 -23.59
CA ALA A 163 -7.50 -12.20 -24.16
C ALA A 163 -8.34 -11.34 -23.18
N GLU A 164 -8.15 -11.48 -21.88
CA GLU A 164 -8.77 -10.60 -20.86
C GLU A 164 -8.12 -9.21 -20.78
N HIS A 165 -6.92 -9.06 -21.30
CA HIS A 165 -6.36 -7.79 -21.68
C HIS A 165 -6.78 -7.56 -23.15
N PRO A 166 -7.70 -6.65 -23.44
CA PRO A 166 -7.67 -6.03 -24.75
C PRO A 166 -6.29 -5.37 -24.81
N VAL A 167 -5.36 -6.06 -25.43
CA VAL A 167 -4.16 -5.43 -25.93
C VAL A 167 -4.70 -4.25 -26.72
N ILE A 168 -4.64 -3.07 -26.13
CA ILE A 168 -4.51 -1.88 -26.94
C ILE A 168 -3.19 -2.15 -27.64
N GLU A 169 -3.30 -2.71 -28.85
CA GLU A 169 -2.20 -2.91 -29.82
C GLU A 169 -1.67 -1.55 -30.30
N GLU A 170 -1.66 -0.57 -29.47
CA GLU A 170 -0.73 0.54 -29.57
C GLU A 170 0.50 0.11 -28.78
N GLU A 171 1.53 -0.28 -29.53
CA GLU A 171 2.90 -0.53 -29.13
C GLU A 171 3.38 0.47 -28.06
N THR A 172 2.95 0.28 -26.81
CA THR A 172 3.75 0.81 -25.71
C THR A 172 4.97 -0.10 -25.69
N GLU A 173 6.04 0.32 -26.36
CA GLU A 173 7.36 -0.29 -26.24
C GLU A 173 7.73 -0.29 -24.76
N ILE A 174 7.33 -1.35 -24.02
CA ILE A 174 7.95 -1.64 -22.73
C ILE A 174 9.41 -1.90 -23.08
N LYS A 175 10.27 -0.91 -22.83
CA LYS A 175 11.70 -1.01 -23.04
C LYS A 175 12.20 -2.25 -22.31
N SER A 176 12.57 -3.28 -23.05
CA SER A 176 13.20 -4.45 -22.45
C SER A 176 14.62 -4.07 -22.04
N LEU A 177 14.78 -3.66 -20.80
CA LEU A 177 16.10 -3.33 -20.26
C LEU A 177 16.95 -4.60 -20.08
N PRO A 178 18.27 -4.54 -20.24
CA PRO A 178 19.17 -5.59 -19.78
C PRO A 178 18.90 -5.91 -18.30
N TRP A 179 19.05 -7.17 -17.89
CA TRP A 179 18.70 -7.61 -16.51
C TRP A 179 19.37 -6.80 -15.41
N TRP A 180 20.62 -6.45 -15.58
CA TRP A 180 21.39 -5.64 -14.62
C TRP A 180 20.87 -4.20 -14.53
N GLN A 181 20.42 -3.63 -15.66
CA GLN A 181 19.78 -2.32 -15.65
C GLN A 181 18.42 -2.36 -14.97
N SER A 182 17.63 -3.41 -15.19
CA SER A 182 16.35 -3.59 -14.49
C SER A 182 16.54 -3.63 -12.98
N ILE A 183 17.56 -4.35 -12.50
CA ILE A 183 17.92 -4.39 -11.07
C ILE A 183 18.36 -3.02 -10.58
N LEU A 184 19.22 -2.32 -11.32
CA LEU A 184 19.67 -0.99 -10.96
C LEU A 184 18.51 0.01 -10.89
N TYR A 185 17.56 -0.07 -11.83
CA TYR A 185 16.35 0.76 -11.84
C TYR A 185 15.42 0.45 -10.66
N ILE A 186 15.29 -0.82 -10.26
CA ILE A 186 14.51 -1.21 -9.08
C ILE A 186 15.17 -0.68 -7.81
N ILE A 187 16.44 -1.01 -7.57
CA ILE A 187 17.16 -0.62 -6.34
C ILE A 187 17.32 0.90 -6.26
N GLY A 188 17.77 1.53 -7.34
CA GLY A 188 17.93 2.98 -7.41
C GLY A 188 16.59 3.71 -7.30
N GLY A 189 15.54 3.17 -7.93
CA GLY A 189 14.18 3.69 -7.84
C GLY A 189 13.63 3.62 -6.41
N LEU A 190 13.79 2.49 -5.72
CA LEU A 190 13.40 2.33 -4.32
C LEU A 190 14.18 3.28 -3.41
N ALA A 191 15.50 3.36 -3.57
CA ALA A 191 16.31 4.30 -2.80
C ALA A 191 15.84 5.75 -3.01
N ALA A 192 15.63 6.15 -4.25
CA ALA A 192 15.13 7.50 -4.58
C ALA A 192 13.74 7.77 -4.00
N LEU A 193 12.84 6.79 -4.00
CA LEU A 193 11.50 6.90 -3.39
C LEU A 193 11.59 7.08 -1.88
N ILE A 194 12.39 6.28 -1.18
CA ILE A 194 12.53 6.33 0.27
C ILE A 194 13.18 7.66 0.70
N TYR A 195 14.33 8.01 0.14
CA TYR A 195 15.01 9.27 0.47
C TYR A 195 14.21 10.49 0.02
N GLY A 196 13.59 10.42 -1.16
CA GLY A 196 12.73 11.47 -1.67
C GLY A 196 11.49 11.69 -0.79
N GLY A 197 10.86 10.61 -0.32
CA GLY A 197 9.75 10.65 0.63
C GLY A 197 10.13 11.34 1.94
N GLN A 198 11.27 10.95 2.53
CA GLN A 198 11.79 11.58 3.76
C GLN A 198 12.04 13.08 3.57
N LEU A 199 12.75 13.46 2.51
CA LEU A 199 13.01 14.88 2.22
C LEU A 199 11.72 15.68 2.00
N PHE A 200 10.74 15.10 1.30
CA PHE A 200 9.45 15.73 1.07
C PHE A 200 8.71 15.98 2.38
N VAL A 201 8.62 14.96 3.24
CA VAL A 201 7.97 15.05 4.55
C VAL A 201 8.67 16.06 5.46
N ASP A 202 10.00 16.05 5.52
CA ASP A 202 10.78 17.00 6.30
C ASP A 202 10.55 18.45 5.82
N GLY A 203 10.54 18.65 4.49
CA GLY A 203 10.25 19.95 3.89
C GLY A 203 8.84 20.43 4.18
N ALA A 204 7.83 19.55 3.99
CA ALA A 204 6.42 19.86 4.25
C ALA A 204 6.16 20.17 5.73
N THR A 205 6.71 19.34 6.62
CA THR A 205 6.63 19.51 8.08
C THR A 205 7.26 20.84 8.51
N GLY A 206 8.45 21.16 7.99
CA GLY A 206 9.10 22.43 8.30
C GLY A 206 8.31 23.65 7.83
N ILE A 207 7.61 23.57 6.71
CA ILE A 207 6.71 24.62 6.23
C ILE A 207 5.47 24.72 7.12
N ALA A 208 4.84 23.59 7.44
CA ALA A 208 3.65 23.55 8.29
C ALA A 208 3.90 24.14 9.69
N ARG A 209 5.06 23.82 10.30
CA ARG A 209 5.50 24.42 11.57
C ARG A 209 5.64 25.94 11.48
N ASN A 210 6.25 26.42 10.41
CA ASN A 210 6.41 27.86 10.18
C ASN A 210 5.06 28.59 10.00
N LEU A 211 4.03 27.87 9.54
CA LEU A 211 2.64 28.39 9.42
C LEU A 211 1.83 28.23 10.71
N GLY A 212 2.42 27.71 11.79
CA GLY A 212 1.76 27.55 13.08
C GLY A 212 0.84 26.34 13.20
N VAL A 213 0.97 25.34 12.30
CA VAL A 213 0.20 24.09 12.36
C VAL A 213 0.70 23.27 13.57
N SER A 214 -0.22 22.71 14.35
CA SER A 214 0.12 21.92 15.54
C SER A 214 0.87 20.64 15.19
N GLU A 215 1.77 20.19 16.07
CA GLU A 215 2.52 18.93 15.87
C GLU A 215 1.61 17.71 15.74
N SER A 216 0.46 17.71 16.42
CA SER A 216 -0.54 16.65 16.32
C SER A 216 -1.11 16.55 14.88
N ILE A 217 -1.49 17.67 14.28
CA ILE A 217 -2.01 17.69 12.91
C ILE A 217 -0.91 17.27 11.93
N ILE A 218 0.31 17.76 12.11
CA ILE A 218 1.48 17.37 11.30
C ILE A 218 1.69 15.85 11.38
N GLY A 219 1.70 15.29 12.58
CA GLY A 219 1.89 13.86 12.80
C GLY A 219 0.78 13.01 12.15
N LEU A 220 -0.49 13.40 12.37
CA LEU A 220 -1.65 12.68 11.85
C LEU A 220 -1.79 12.74 10.32
N THR A 221 -1.26 13.75 9.68
CA THR A 221 -1.46 13.98 8.24
C THR A 221 -0.16 13.79 7.44
N LEU A 222 0.83 14.67 7.66
CA LEU A 222 2.04 14.70 6.84
C LEU A 222 2.98 13.54 7.14
N VAL A 223 3.14 13.16 8.40
CA VAL A 223 4.04 12.06 8.77
C VAL A 223 3.36 10.73 8.46
N ALA A 224 2.10 10.55 8.85
CA ALA A 224 1.37 9.31 8.59
C ALA A 224 1.15 9.04 7.09
N GLY A 225 0.82 10.07 6.29
CA GLY A 225 0.72 9.93 4.84
C GLY A 225 2.07 9.85 4.13
N GLY A 226 3.13 10.30 4.80
CA GLY A 226 4.46 10.42 4.21
C GLY A 226 5.16 9.09 3.94
N THR A 227 4.95 8.10 4.79
CA THR A 227 5.49 6.76 4.59
C THR A 227 4.90 6.09 3.35
N SER A 228 3.64 6.39 3.02
CA SER A 228 2.93 5.85 1.85
C SER A 228 3.08 6.70 0.57
N LEU A 229 3.93 7.74 0.56
CA LEU A 229 4.24 8.51 -0.66
C LEU A 229 4.93 7.67 -1.74
N PRO A 230 5.85 6.74 -1.42
CA PRO A 230 6.40 5.81 -2.40
C PRO A 230 5.33 4.99 -3.12
N GLU A 231 4.36 4.44 -2.38
CA GLU A 231 3.23 3.70 -2.93
C GLU A 231 2.37 4.56 -3.83
N LEU A 232 2.02 5.78 -3.38
CA LEU A 232 1.21 6.73 -4.15
C LEU A 232 1.87 7.06 -5.50
N ALA A 233 3.12 7.48 -5.46
CA ALA A 233 3.85 7.88 -6.65
C ALA A 233 4.03 6.70 -7.62
N THR A 234 4.41 5.53 -7.11
CA THR A 234 4.63 4.33 -7.93
C THR A 234 3.33 3.88 -8.59
N SER A 235 2.20 3.87 -7.84
CA SER A 235 0.90 3.46 -8.39
C SER A 235 0.40 4.42 -9.47
N ILE A 236 0.52 5.74 -9.26
CA ILE A 236 0.15 6.73 -10.29
C ILE A 236 1.02 6.58 -11.53
N VAL A 237 2.34 6.50 -11.36
CA VAL A 237 3.28 6.36 -12.50
C VAL A 237 3.05 5.06 -13.25
N ALA A 238 2.84 3.95 -12.55
CA ALA A 238 2.53 2.66 -13.17
C ALA A 238 1.24 2.73 -14.01
N ALA A 239 0.19 3.34 -13.49
CA ALA A 239 -1.08 3.52 -14.20
C ALA A 239 -0.92 4.43 -15.43
N LEU A 240 -0.21 5.56 -15.30
CA LEU A 240 0.09 6.47 -16.41
C LEU A 240 0.93 5.78 -17.52
N LYS A 241 1.80 4.85 -17.14
CA LYS A 241 2.58 4.02 -18.06
C LYS A 241 1.79 2.82 -18.62
N LYS A 242 0.47 2.81 -18.47
CA LYS A 242 -0.41 1.74 -18.93
C LYS A 242 -0.08 0.36 -18.32
N ASN A 243 0.40 0.34 -17.08
CA ASN A 243 0.64 -0.85 -16.25
C ASN A 243 -0.29 -0.88 -15.02
N PRO A 244 -1.63 -0.90 -15.19
CA PRO A 244 -2.58 -0.85 -14.08
C PRO A 244 -2.46 -2.04 -13.13
N GLU A 245 -1.98 -3.19 -13.59
CA GLU A 245 -1.73 -4.36 -12.75
C GLU A 245 -0.61 -4.14 -11.74
N ILE A 246 0.48 -3.46 -12.14
CA ILE A 246 1.54 -3.08 -11.20
C ILE A 246 0.97 -2.10 -10.17
N ALA A 247 0.15 -1.12 -10.61
CA ALA A 247 -0.45 -0.14 -9.72
C ALA A 247 -1.35 -0.79 -8.65
N ILE A 248 -2.33 -1.61 -9.07
CA ILE A 248 -3.25 -2.26 -8.13
C ILE A 248 -2.53 -3.34 -7.31
N GLY A 249 -1.57 -4.05 -7.91
CA GLY A 249 -0.73 -5.02 -7.23
C GLY A 249 0.11 -4.39 -6.12
N ASN A 250 0.68 -3.20 -6.36
CA ASN A 250 1.39 -2.43 -5.35
C ASN A 250 0.50 -2.14 -4.14
N VAL A 251 -0.70 -1.60 -4.35
CA VAL A 251 -1.64 -1.27 -3.26
C VAL A 251 -2.06 -2.52 -2.47
N ILE A 252 -2.52 -3.57 -3.16
CA ILE A 252 -2.97 -4.81 -2.50
C ILE A 252 -1.79 -5.50 -1.80
N GLY A 253 -0.63 -5.54 -2.46
CA GLY A 253 0.59 -6.14 -1.92
C GLY A 253 1.08 -5.41 -0.67
N SER A 254 1.12 -4.06 -0.69
CA SER A 254 1.48 -3.24 0.47
C SER A 254 0.52 -3.46 1.64
N ASN A 255 -0.79 -3.55 1.39
CA ASN A 255 -1.77 -3.82 2.44
C ASN A 255 -1.58 -5.19 3.08
N LEU A 256 -1.37 -6.24 2.28
CA LEU A 256 -1.09 -7.59 2.77
C LEU A 256 0.25 -7.66 3.50
N PHE A 257 1.28 -7.00 2.96
CA PHE A 257 2.59 -6.91 3.58
C PHE A 257 2.53 -6.20 4.93
N ASN A 258 1.84 -5.08 5.00
CA ASN A 258 1.67 -4.29 6.22
C ASN A 258 0.96 -5.09 7.32
N ILE A 259 -0.16 -5.75 7.03
CA ILE A 259 -0.88 -6.53 8.03
C ILE A 259 -0.10 -7.81 8.38
N PHE A 260 0.26 -8.62 7.39
CA PHE A 260 0.79 -9.94 7.66
C PHE A 260 2.26 -9.93 8.09
N PHE A 261 3.09 -9.09 7.45
CA PHE A 261 4.52 -9.06 7.73
C PHE A 261 4.91 -7.98 8.73
N VAL A 262 4.51 -6.72 8.51
CA VAL A 262 4.92 -5.62 9.39
C VAL A 262 4.35 -5.79 10.79
N LEU A 263 3.03 -5.96 10.95
CA LEU A 263 2.44 -6.24 12.26
C LEU A 263 2.85 -7.60 12.79
N GLY A 264 2.95 -8.63 11.92
CA GLY A 264 3.44 -9.95 12.30
C GLY A 264 4.82 -9.89 12.95
N CYS A 265 5.78 -9.19 12.36
CA CYS A 265 7.10 -8.97 12.94
C CYS A 265 7.02 -8.16 14.24
N SER A 266 6.31 -7.03 14.21
CA SER A 266 6.21 -6.12 15.36
C SER A 266 5.62 -6.80 16.59
N ALA A 267 4.48 -7.49 16.45
CA ALA A 267 3.81 -8.21 17.54
C ALA A 267 4.61 -9.45 18.01
N SER A 268 5.34 -10.11 17.11
CA SER A 268 6.23 -11.23 17.47
C SER A 268 7.40 -10.79 18.35
N ILE A 269 7.90 -9.56 18.15
CA ILE A 269 8.99 -8.97 18.95
C ILE A 269 8.46 -8.49 20.29
N THR A 270 7.42 -7.67 20.28
CA THR A 270 6.84 -7.02 21.46
C THR A 270 5.31 -7.03 21.36
N PRO A 271 4.57 -7.44 22.40
CA PRO A 271 3.12 -7.29 22.43
C PRO A 271 2.69 -5.84 22.17
N LEU A 272 1.69 -5.65 21.32
CA LEU A 272 1.22 -4.34 20.92
C LEU A 272 -0.15 -4.07 21.56
N HIS A 273 -0.19 -3.14 22.53
CA HIS A 273 -1.42 -2.68 23.15
C HIS A 273 -2.18 -1.74 22.21
N LEU A 274 -3.48 -1.97 22.03
CA LEU A 274 -4.34 -1.15 21.16
C LEU A 274 -5.05 -0.09 22.00
N SER A 275 -4.37 0.97 22.36
CA SER A 275 -4.97 2.11 23.09
C SER A 275 -5.36 3.27 22.16
N GLY A 276 -4.63 3.46 21.05
CA GLY A 276 -4.85 4.54 20.10
C GLY A 276 -5.67 4.17 18.86
N ILE A 277 -5.94 2.88 18.62
CA ILE A 277 -6.74 2.40 17.49
C ILE A 277 -8.09 1.93 17.98
N THR A 278 -9.13 2.42 17.33
CA THR A 278 -10.52 2.12 17.69
C THR A 278 -11.16 1.12 16.71
N ASN A 279 -12.28 0.54 17.11
CA ASN A 279 -13.07 -0.29 16.19
C ASN A 279 -13.57 0.49 14.96
N PHE A 280 -13.69 1.81 15.04
CA PHE A 280 -14.02 2.65 13.90
C PHE A 280 -12.93 2.57 12.83
N ASP A 281 -11.66 2.60 13.23
CA ASP A 281 -10.51 2.48 12.30
C ASP A 281 -10.47 1.09 11.66
N LEU A 282 -10.67 0.04 12.46
CA LEU A 282 -10.67 -1.34 11.98
C LEU A 282 -11.84 -1.64 11.05
N PHE A 283 -13.04 -1.13 11.35
CA PHE A 283 -14.19 -1.25 10.44
C PHE A 283 -14.01 -0.42 9.16
N THR A 284 -13.38 0.76 9.26
CA THR A 284 -13.04 1.56 8.08
C THR A 284 -12.02 0.84 7.19
N LEU A 285 -11.03 0.18 7.80
CA LEU A 285 -10.07 -0.65 7.08
C LEU A 285 -10.76 -1.78 6.29
N VAL A 286 -11.62 -2.56 6.94
CA VAL A 286 -12.38 -3.64 6.28
C VAL A 286 -13.34 -3.05 5.23
N GLY A 287 -14.06 -1.98 5.59
CA GLY A 287 -15.00 -1.30 4.71
C GLY A 287 -14.37 -0.73 3.44
N SER A 288 -13.15 -0.19 3.55
CA SER A 288 -12.39 0.31 2.40
C SER A 288 -12.08 -0.78 1.38
N GLY A 289 -11.66 -1.96 1.85
CA GLY A 289 -11.42 -3.13 1.01
C GLY A 289 -12.70 -3.64 0.34
N ILE A 290 -13.81 -3.69 1.09
CA ILE A 290 -15.13 -4.07 0.56
C ILE A 290 -15.58 -3.06 -0.49
N LEU A 291 -15.42 -1.76 -0.26
CA LEU A 291 -15.77 -0.70 -1.21
C LEU A 291 -15.00 -0.87 -2.53
N LEU A 292 -13.68 -1.08 -2.46
CA LEU A 292 -12.86 -1.35 -3.63
C LEU A 292 -13.37 -2.59 -4.40
N TRP A 293 -13.71 -3.65 -3.68
CA TRP A 293 -14.22 -4.88 -4.26
C TRP A 293 -15.55 -4.68 -4.96
N LEU A 294 -16.49 -3.97 -4.32
CA LEU A 294 -17.82 -3.65 -4.88
C LEU A 294 -17.70 -2.79 -6.15
N PHE A 295 -16.81 -1.78 -6.14
CA PHE A 295 -16.57 -0.98 -7.33
C PHE A 295 -16.03 -1.82 -8.49
N GLY A 296 -15.09 -2.73 -8.21
CA GLY A 296 -14.58 -3.65 -9.23
C GLY A 296 -15.64 -4.66 -9.72
N LEU A 297 -16.61 -5.07 -8.90
CA LEU A 297 -17.65 -6.04 -9.28
C LEU A 297 -18.77 -5.43 -10.10
N PHE A 298 -19.32 -4.31 -9.63
CA PHE A 298 -20.62 -3.81 -10.11
C PHE A 298 -20.51 -2.64 -11.07
N PHE A 299 -19.36 -1.94 -11.11
CA PHE A 299 -19.22 -0.74 -11.90
C PHE A 299 -18.25 -0.93 -13.09
N ALA A 300 -18.53 -0.25 -14.20
CA ALA A 300 -17.67 -0.03 -15.36
C ALA A 300 -16.83 -1.24 -15.85
N LYS A 301 -17.41 -2.45 -15.90
CA LYS A 301 -16.75 -3.66 -16.44
C LYS A 301 -15.36 -3.93 -15.81
N ARG A 302 -15.28 -3.94 -14.49
CA ARG A 302 -14.04 -4.17 -13.72
C ARG A 302 -13.01 -3.04 -13.82
N THR A 303 -13.46 -1.82 -14.01
CA THR A 303 -12.59 -0.65 -14.09
C THR A 303 -12.97 0.31 -12.97
N ILE A 304 -12.01 0.71 -12.16
CA ILE A 304 -12.19 1.86 -11.26
C ILE A 304 -11.99 3.11 -12.09
N THR A 305 -13.09 3.83 -12.33
CA THR A 305 -13.08 5.06 -13.11
C THR A 305 -12.76 6.26 -12.23
N ARG A 306 -12.70 7.44 -12.85
CA ARG A 306 -12.48 8.69 -12.12
C ARG A 306 -13.58 8.99 -11.10
N ILE A 307 -14.82 8.54 -11.33
CA ILE A 307 -15.95 8.78 -10.41
C ILE A 307 -15.76 7.94 -9.14
N GLU A 308 -15.53 6.64 -9.27
CA GLU A 308 -15.26 5.77 -8.12
C GLU A 308 -14.00 6.23 -7.40
N GLY A 309 -12.97 6.66 -8.14
CA GLY A 309 -11.77 7.24 -7.56
C GLY A 309 -12.05 8.48 -6.71
N ALA A 310 -12.87 9.40 -7.21
CA ALA A 310 -13.29 10.59 -6.45
C ALA A 310 -14.09 10.23 -5.20
N ILE A 311 -14.99 9.23 -5.28
CA ILE A 311 -15.76 8.75 -4.12
C ILE A 311 -14.81 8.16 -3.07
N MET A 312 -13.81 7.37 -3.47
CA MET A 312 -12.83 6.78 -2.55
C MET A 312 -12.03 7.88 -1.82
N ILE A 313 -11.59 8.92 -2.53
CA ILE A 313 -10.90 10.07 -1.91
C ILE A 313 -11.82 10.80 -0.93
N LEU A 314 -13.09 11.02 -1.29
CA LEU A 314 -14.07 11.64 -0.39
C LEU A 314 -14.29 10.79 0.88
N CYS A 315 -14.34 9.46 0.75
CA CYS A 315 -14.41 8.56 1.90
C CYS A 315 -13.17 8.69 2.80
N TYR A 316 -11.97 8.80 2.22
CA TYR A 316 -10.75 9.02 2.99
C TYR A 316 -10.77 10.38 3.71
N VAL A 317 -11.17 11.45 3.03
CA VAL A 317 -11.29 12.78 3.64
C VAL A 317 -12.31 12.75 4.77
N ALA A 318 -13.47 12.14 4.58
CA ALA A 318 -14.48 12.00 5.62
C ALA A 318 -13.95 11.23 6.84
N TYR A 319 -13.24 10.11 6.62
CA TYR A 319 -12.58 9.36 7.68
C TYR A 319 -11.58 10.24 8.45
N THR A 320 -10.72 10.97 7.74
CA THR A 320 -9.69 11.82 8.36
C THR A 320 -10.33 12.96 9.17
N VAL A 321 -11.42 13.57 8.67
CA VAL A 321 -12.16 14.62 9.39
C VAL A 321 -12.73 14.05 10.69
N VAL A 322 -13.36 12.87 10.65
CA VAL A 322 -13.91 12.22 11.86
C VAL A 322 -12.78 11.88 12.85
N LEU A 323 -11.64 11.40 12.34
CA LEU A 323 -10.48 11.08 13.18
C LEU A 323 -9.97 12.33 13.91
N ILE A 324 -9.78 13.45 13.20
CA ILE A 324 -9.32 14.73 13.79
C ILE A 324 -10.33 15.30 14.79
N TYR A 325 -11.64 15.11 14.54
CA TYR A 325 -12.68 15.64 15.43
C TYR A 325 -12.77 14.84 16.75
N ASN A 326 -12.42 13.56 16.72
CA ASN A 326 -12.47 12.68 17.89
C ASN A 326 -11.15 12.62 18.69
N THR A 327 -10.08 13.28 18.20
CA THR A 327 -8.78 13.42 18.87
C THR A 327 -8.71 14.74 19.61
#